data_8b0d76c56a5f946dd23759d9b43b36d4
#
_entry.id   8b0d76c56a5f946dd23759d9b43b36d4
#
_cell.length_a   1.000
_cell.length_b   1.000
_cell.length_c   1.000
_cell.angle_alpha   90.00
_cell.angle_beta   90.00
_cell.angle_gamma   90.00
#
_symmetry.space_group_name_H-M   'P 1'
#
loop_
_entity.id
_entity.type
_entity.pdbx_description
1 polymer ?
#
loop_
_entity_poly.entity_id
_entity_poly.type
_entity_poly.pdbx_seq_one_letter_code
_entity_poly.pdbx_strand_id
1 'polypeptide(L)' 'MTKPIIGILPLYDSEKDSIWMLPGYQKGLEKAGANTLIFPYTSDVDEILTISALCDGYLFTGGQD' A
#
# COMPACT_ATOMS: atom_id res chain seq x y z
N MET A 1 -6.59 -15.77 -15.81
CA MET A 1 -6.13 -15.74 -14.46
C MET A 1 -5.96 -14.35 -13.98
N THR A 2 -6.47 -14.01 -12.84
CA THR A 2 -6.33 -12.66 -12.32
C THR A 2 -5.04 -12.52 -11.53
N LYS A 3 -4.44 -11.36 -11.60
CA LYS A 3 -3.26 -11.07 -10.80
C LYS A 3 -3.68 -10.79 -9.36
N PRO A 4 -2.86 -11.16 -8.39
CA PRO A 4 -3.18 -10.80 -7.01
C PRO A 4 -3.08 -9.29 -6.80
N ILE A 5 -3.86 -8.81 -5.85
CA ILE A 5 -3.84 -7.39 -5.48
C ILE A 5 -3.04 -7.28 -4.19
N ILE A 6 -1.97 -6.52 -4.22
CA ILE A 6 -1.12 -6.32 -3.05
C ILE A 6 -1.33 -4.90 -2.54
N GLY A 7 -1.76 -4.80 -1.29
CA GLY A 7 -1.95 -3.50 -0.66
C GLY A 7 -0.63 -2.99 -0.13
N ILE A 8 -0.30 -1.76 -0.44
CA ILE A 8 0.94 -1.14 -0.01
C ILE A 8 0.61 -0.08 1.02
N LEU A 9 1.25 -0.16 2.19
CA LEU A 9 1.10 0.84 3.21
C LEU A 9 2.24 1.84 3.06
N PRO A 10 1.95 3.06 2.61
CA PRO A 10 3.00 4.03 2.33
C PRO A 10 3.55 4.66 3.59
N LEU A 11 4.63 5.40 3.45
CA LEU A 11 5.21 6.16 4.54
C LEU A 11 4.43 7.45 4.74
N TYR A 12 4.41 7.93 5.97
CA TYR A 12 3.77 9.19 6.30
C TYR A 12 4.82 10.17 6.79
N ASP A 13 4.83 11.37 6.21
CA ASP A 13 5.72 12.42 6.62
C ASP A 13 4.91 13.43 7.43
N SER A 14 5.11 13.44 8.74
CA SER A 14 4.32 14.30 9.62
C SER A 14 4.65 15.76 9.44
N GLU A 15 5.85 16.09 9.00
CA GLU A 15 6.20 17.49 8.79
C GLU A 15 5.48 18.07 7.59
N LYS A 16 5.31 17.27 6.56
CA LYS A 16 4.66 17.74 5.34
C LYS A 16 3.19 17.31 5.28
N ASP A 17 2.74 16.56 6.28
CA ASP A 17 1.38 16.06 6.33
C ASP A 17 1.03 15.37 5.00
N SER A 18 1.89 14.49 4.57
CA SER A 18 1.68 13.81 3.30
C SER A 18 2.09 12.35 3.40
N ILE A 19 1.55 11.54 2.52
CA ILE A 19 1.96 10.16 2.40
C ILE A 19 2.81 10.04 1.14
N TRP A 20 3.76 9.12 1.17
CA TRP A 20 4.62 8.94 0.01
C TRP A 20 5.17 7.52 0.00
N MET A 21 5.68 7.12 -1.15
CA MET A 21 6.20 5.79 -1.34
C MET A 21 7.21 5.82 -2.47
N LEU A 22 8.26 5.05 -2.32
CA LEU A 22 9.26 4.96 -3.39
C LEU A 22 8.69 4.16 -4.55
N PRO A 23 8.80 4.67 -5.78
CA PRO A 23 8.22 3.97 -6.93
C PRO A 23 8.79 2.56 -7.13
N GLY A 24 9.96 2.29 -6.59
CA GLY A 24 10.56 0.98 -6.75
C GLY A 24 9.73 -0.15 -6.17
N TYR A 25 8.99 0.10 -5.10
CA TYR A 25 8.14 -0.93 -4.52
C TYR A 25 7.03 -1.31 -5.49
N GLN A 26 6.37 -0.32 -6.07
CA GLN A 26 5.28 -0.58 -6.99
C GLN A 26 5.80 -1.27 -8.24
N LYS A 27 6.90 -0.78 -8.78
CA LYS A 27 7.47 -1.37 -9.99
C LYS A 27 7.92 -2.80 -9.77
N GLY A 28 8.48 -3.08 -8.60
CA GLY A 28 8.90 -4.43 -8.28
C GLY A 28 7.75 -5.41 -8.23
N LEU A 29 6.63 -4.99 -7.63
CA LEU A 29 5.46 -5.85 -7.55
C LEU A 29 4.82 -6.04 -8.93
N GLU A 30 4.80 -5.01 -9.76
CA GLU A 30 4.26 -5.14 -11.10
C GLU A 30 5.10 -6.10 -11.94
N LYS A 31 6.41 -6.05 -11.78
CA LYS A 31 7.27 -6.99 -12.49
C LYS A 31 7.03 -8.42 -12.02
N ALA A 32 6.67 -8.59 -10.76
CA ALA A 32 6.39 -9.92 -10.23
C ALA A 32 4.99 -10.39 -10.60
N GLY A 33 4.20 -9.58 -11.30
CA GLY A 33 2.89 -10.01 -11.76
C GLY A 33 1.76 -9.66 -10.81
N ALA A 34 1.91 -8.61 -10.03
CA ALA A 34 0.86 -8.21 -9.08
C ALA A 34 0.26 -6.87 -9.47
N ASN A 35 -0.99 -6.66 -9.08
CA ASN A 35 -1.58 -5.34 -9.10
C ASN A 35 -1.33 -4.70 -7.76
N THR A 36 -1.24 -3.39 -7.71
CA THR A 36 -0.93 -2.68 -6.47
C THR A 36 -2.07 -1.75 -6.08
N LEU A 37 -2.27 -1.62 -4.77
CA LEU A 37 -3.27 -0.73 -4.23
C LEU A 37 -2.63 0.00 -3.06
N ILE A 38 -2.54 1.31 -3.11
CA ILE A 38 -1.90 2.09 -2.07
C ILE A 38 -2.96 2.51 -1.05
N PHE A 39 -2.72 2.17 0.22
CA PHE A 39 -3.66 2.50 1.28
C PHE A 39 -3.66 4.00 1.57
N PRO A 40 -4.82 4.57 1.85
CA PRO A 40 -4.87 5.97 2.27
C PRO A 40 -4.42 6.11 3.71
N TYR A 41 -3.96 7.28 4.06
CA TYR A 41 -3.61 7.56 5.45
C TYR A 41 -4.90 7.98 6.16
N THR A 42 -5.49 7.06 6.90
CA THR A 42 -6.78 7.30 7.53
C THR A 42 -6.87 6.56 8.85
N SER A 43 -7.64 7.08 9.77
CA SER A 43 -7.95 6.38 11.01
C SER A 43 -9.34 5.76 10.98
N ASP A 44 -10.01 5.79 9.85
CA ASP A 44 -11.34 5.22 9.72
C ASP A 44 -11.21 3.71 9.56
N VAL A 45 -11.58 2.97 10.59
CA VAL A 45 -11.42 1.52 10.60
C VAL A 45 -12.27 0.87 9.51
N ASP A 46 -13.48 1.37 9.27
CA ASP A 46 -14.31 0.80 8.24
C ASP A 46 -13.68 0.95 6.86
N GLU A 47 -13.05 2.07 6.61
CA GLU A 47 -12.37 2.28 5.34
C GLU A 47 -11.20 1.30 5.17
N ILE A 48 -10.43 1.13 6.23
CA ILE A 48 -9.30 0.21 6.20
C ILE A 48 -9.77 -1.21 5.96
N LEU A 49 -10.83 -1.63 6.65
CA LEU A 49 -11.34 -2.99 6.48
C LEU A 49 -11.88 -3.20 5.07
N THR A 50 -12.56 -2.22 4.52
CA THR A 50 -13.11 -2.33 3.17
C THR A 50 -11.99 -2.49 2.14
N ILE A 51 -10.94 -1.68 2.26
CA ILE A 51 -9.83 -1.77 1.32
C ILE A 51 -9.06 -3.07 1.51
N SER A 52 -8.89 -3.47 2.78
CA SER A 52 -8.16 -4.71 3.07
C SER A 52 -8.83 -5.92 2.44
N ALA A 53 -10.14 -5.92 2.38
CA ALA A 53 -10.87 -7.05 1.80
C ALA A 53 -10.60 -7.20 0.31
N LEU A 54 -10.10 -6.18 -0.34
CA LEU A 54 -9.78 -6.24 -1.76
C LEU A 54 -8.39 -6.79 -2.02
N CYS A 55 -7.57 -6.91 -0.99
CA CYS A 55 -6.18 -7.29 -1.18
C CYS A 55 -5.94 -8.76 -0.89
N ASP A 56 -5.04 -9.37 -1.65
CA ASP A 56 -4.60 -10.74 -1.41
C ASP A 56 -3.39 -10.79 -0.50
N GLY A 57 -2.66 -9.69 -0.40
CA GLY A 57 -1.50 -9.60 0.46
C GLY A 57 -1.15 -8.14 0.70
N TYR A 58 -0.13 -7.91 1.53
CA TYR A 58 0.24 -6.57 1.95
C TYR A 58 1.74 -6.38 1.93
N LEU A 59 2.17 -5.16 1.67
CA LEU A 59 3.57 -4.79 1.75
C LEU A 59 3.69 -3.54 2.63
N PHE A 60 4.51 -3.64 3.68
CA PHE A 60 4.76 -2.50 4.55
C PHE A 60 6.07 -1.86 4.11
N THR A 61 6.00 -0.62 3.65
CA THR A 61 7.18 0.07 3.18
C THR A 61 7.87 0.86 4.28
N GLY A 62 7.29 0.91 5.46
CA GLY A 62 7.69 1.75 6.50
C GLY A 62 8.91 1.42 7.06
N GLY A 63 9.61 0.93 7.05
CA GLY A 63 10.71 0.70 7.68
C GLY A 63 11.39 1.75 8.32
N GLN A 64 10.94 2.47 9.07
CA GLN A 64 11.55 3.39 9.62
C GLN A 64 12.00 3.12 10.85
N ASP A 65 12.66 3.15 11.25
CA ASP A 65 13.07 2.83 12.45
C ASP A 65 14.10 3.30 12.73
#